data_fe4eabf0500fcdb492d7ad032c45daee
#
_entry.id   fe4eabf0500fcdb492d7ad032c45daee
#
_cell.length_a   1.000
_cell.length_b   1.000
_cell.length_c   1.000
_cell.angle_alpha   90.00
_cell.angle_beta   90.00
_cell.angle_gamma   90.00
#
_symmetry.space_group_name_H-M   'P 1'
#
loop_
_entity.id
_entity.type
_entity.pdbx_description
1 polymer ?
#
loop_
_entity_poly.entity_id
_entity_poly.type
_entity_poly.pdbx_seq_one_letter_code
_entity_poly.pdbx_strand_id
1 'polypeptide(L)'
;YINALGNNEYYEQVLRVIALLDKPDLKALPLHGEKWYEIDDIQDLSNAETIFAEKENQLACYQKRYGGYWRFPSLLDFCYLVNPFFPSLKMKKEMRANFDILLSEYPSGLNVNSLLIAKYFGLAQQYVCPGNGAAELIKYLVDELTGCLGVVYPTFEEYPNRMQEDKVIAYVPQNKDFSYTADDLMAFFAVREVAAILLINPDNPSGNYISKVDVVHLAKWCKDKKVTLVVDESFVDFSEQSVDNTLLTNEILEENPNLVVVKSISKSYGAVSYTHLRAHETAANL
;
A
#
# COMPACT_ATOMS: atom_id res chain seq x y z
N TYR A 1 33.21 39.67 -8.67
CA TYR A 1 32.37 38.73 -7.91
C TYR A 1 33.05 37.37 -7.79
N ILE A 2 33.44 36.74 -8.91
CA ILE A 2 34.19 35.49 -8.98
C ILE A 2 35.47 35.56 -8.14
N ASN A 3 36.16 36.69 -8.13
CA ASN A 3 37.36 36.91 -7.31
C ASN A 3 37.10 36.96 -5.81
N ALA A 4 35.85 37.18 -5.37
CA ALA A 4 35.46 37.26 -3.95
C ALA A 4 34.91 35.95 -3.40
N LEU A 5 34.20 35.16 -4.22
CA LEU A 5 33.51 33.95 -3.80
C LEU A 5 34.09 32.66 -4.36
N GLY A 6 35.00 32.72 -5.34
CA GLY A 6 35.61 31.58 -6.00
C GLY A 6 34.82 31.08 -7.22
N ASN A 7 35.37 30.03 -7.87
CA ASN A 7 34.83 29.49 -9.13
C ASN A 7 33.79 28.34 -8.91
N ASN A 8 33.51 27.99 -7.67
CA ASN A 8 32.66 26.84 -7.34
C ASN A 8 31.24 27.27 -6.88
N GLU A 9 30.95 28.57 -6.99
CA GLU A 9 29.61 29.08 -6.65
C GLU A 9 28.68 29.07 -7.85
N TYR A 10 27.40 28.82 -7.62
CA TYR A 10 26.36 28.90 -8.62
C TYR A 10 26.16 30.34 -9.09
N TYR A 11 25.87 30.56 -10.36
CA TYR A 11 25.67 31.89 -10.96
C TYR A 11 24.47 32.63 -10.32
N GLU A 12 23.49 31.93 -9.76
CA GLU A 12 22.37 32.50 -9.03
C GLU A 12 22.80 33.35 -7.84
N GLN A 13 23.94 33.04 -7.23
CA GLN A 13 24.48 33.87 -6.15
C GLN A 13 24.86 35.26 -6.66
N VAL A 14 25.35 35.35 -7.90
CA VAL A 14 25.62 36.64 -8.55
C VAL A 14 24.33 37.40 -8.82
N LEU A 15 23.31 36.72 -9.34
CA LEU A 15 21.98 37.30 -9.57
C LEU A 15 21.35 37.80 -8.29
N ARG A 16 21.50 37.04 -7.19
CA ARG A 16 21.00 37.40 -5.86
C ARG A 16 21.62 38.73 -5.36
N VAL A 17 22.93 38.89 -5.54
CA VAL A 17 23.59 40.14 -5.13
C VAL A 17 23.17 41.31 -6.03
N ILE A 18 23.06 41.09 -7.35
CA ILE A 18 22.57 42.14 -8.26
C ILE A 18 21.15 42.56 -7.89
N ALA A 19 20.28 41.62 -7.50
CA ALA A 19 18.91 41.92 -7.07
C ALA A 19 18.83 42.72 -5.77
N LEU A 20 19.88 42.73 -4.94
CA LEU A 20 19.98 43.50 -3.70
C LEU A 20 20.54 44.91 -3.91
N LEU A 21 20.98 45.29 -5.12
CA LEU A 21 21.46 46.63 -5.41
C LEU A 21 20.29 47.61 -5.50
N ASP A 22 20.55 48.88 -5.17
CA ASP A 22 19.54 49.95 -5.14
C ASP A 22 18.76 50.15 -6.44
N LYS A 23 19.34 49.78 -7.57
CA LYS A 23 18.73 49.86 -8.90
C LYS A 23 18.99 48.58 -9.66
N PRO A 24 18.31 47.48 -9.33
CA PRO A 24 18.52 46.22 -10.02
C PRO A 24 17.96 46.30 -11.44
N ASP A 25 18.75 45.90 -12.43
CA ASP A 25 18.30 45.73 -13.81
C ASP A 25 17.51 44.41 -14.01
N LEU A 26 17.51 43.56 -12.97
CA LEU A 26 16.79 42.29 -12.99
C LEU A 26 15.30 42.53 -12.70
N LYS A 27 14.44 41.95 -13.53
CA LYS A 27 12.98 41.92 -13.35
C LYS A 27 12.52 40.49 -13.32
N ALA A 28 11.58 40.20 -12.39
CA ALA A 28 10.90 38.90 -12.37
C ALA A 28 9.92 38.81 -13.56
N LEU A 29 10.00 37.73 -14.30
CA LEU A 29 9.00 37.35 -15.30
C LEU A 29 8.16 36.22 -14.70
N PRO A 30 6.94 36.49 -14.23
CA PRO A 30 6.09 35.44 -13.69
C PRO A 30 5.61 34.48 -14.78
N LEU A 31 5.69 33.20 -14.54
CA LEU A 31 5.06 32.19 -15.36
C LEU A 31 3.57 32.08 -14.99
N HIS A 32 2.69 32.13 -15.97
CA HIS A 32 1.24 32.11 -15.82
C HIS A 32 0.62 30.75 -16.18
N GLY A 33 1.28 29.68 -15.79
CA GLY A 33 0.82 28.30 -16.04
C GLY A 33 1.64 27.57 -17.10
N GLU A 34 2.67 28.19 -17.63
CA GLU A 34 3.64 27.51 -18.48
C GLU A 34 4.36 26.43 -17.67
N LYS A 35 4.53 25.27 -18.29
CA LYS A 35 5.29 24.18 -17.69
C LYS A 35 6.77 24.54 -17.67
N TRP A 36 7.41 24.31 -16.55
CA TRP A 36 8.85 24.47 -16.37
C TRP A 36 9.39 23.33 -15.52
N TYR A 37 10.57 22.87 -15.80
CA TYR A 37 11.27 21.86 -15.01
C TYR A 37 12.78 21.98 -15.21
N GLU A 38 13.55 21.90 -14.13
CA GLU A 38 15.00 21.89 -14.13
C GLU A 38 15.50 20.45 -14.22
N ILE A 39 16.54 20.22 -15.03
CA ILE A 39 17.09 18.88 -15.28
C ILE A 39 18.55 18.88 -14.86
N ASP A 40 18.83 18.25 -13.72
CA ASP A 40 20.18 18.08 -13.18
C ASP A 40 20.69 16.66 -13.37
N ASP A 41 19.80 15.67 -13.37
CA ASP A 41 20.14 14.27 -13.51
C ASP A 41 19.16 13.48 -14.41
N ILE A 42 19.41 12.16 -14.54
CA ILE A 42 18.56 11.27 -15.35
C ILE A 42 17.14 11.11 -14.78
N GLN A 43 16.97 11.30 -13.48
CA GLN A 43 15.66 11.24 -12.84
C GLN A 43 14.84 12.48 -13.20
N ASP A 44 15.49 13.64 -13.19
CA ASP A 44 14.89 14.90 -13.60
C ASP A 44 14.50 14.89 -15.07
N LEU A 45 15.36 14.32 -15.93
CA LEU A 45 15.02 14.11 -17.34
C LEU A 45 13.75 13.26 -17.49
N SER A 46 13.65 12.14 -16.79
CA SER A 46 12.46 11.27 -16.82
C SER A 46 11.20 12.01 -16.35
N ASN A 47 11.33 12.85 -15.31
CA ASN A 47 10.22 13.68 -14.82
C ASN A 47 9.82 14.75 -15.84
N ALA A 48 10.79 15.42 -16.44
CA ALA A 48 10.55 16.41 -17.48
C ALA A 48 9.85 15.78 -18.70
N GLU A 49 10.34 14.66 -19.20
CA GLU A 49 9.70 13.90 -20.27
C GLU A 49 8.24 13.57 -19.95
N THR A 50 7.95 13.21 -18.70
CA THR A 50 6.57 12.91 -18.25
C THR A 50 5.71 14.18 -18.22
N ILE A 51 6.23 15.29 -17.69
CA ILE A 51 5.52 16.57 -17.57
C ILE A 51 5.19 17.16 -18.95
N PHE A 52 6.11 17.04 -19.90
CA PHE A 52 5.98 17.59 -21.25
C PHE A 52 5.43 16.60 -22.28
N ALA A 53 5.16 15.35 -21.88
CA ALA A 53 4.58 14.35 -22.77
C ALA A 53 3.25 14.82 -23.38
N GLU A 54 3.02 14.44 -24.63
CA GLU A 54 1.71 14.58 -25.27
C GLU A 54 0.65 13.77 -24.49
N LYS A 55 -0.57 14.28 -24.49
CA LYS A 55 -1.67 13.75 -23.65
C LYS A 55 -1.89 12.26 -23.84
N GLU A 56 -1.77 11.77 -25.06
CA GLU A 56 -1.94 10.35 -25.43
C GLU A 56 -0.87 9.45 -24.80
N ASN A 57 0.34 9.98 -24.62
CA ASN A 57 1.50 9.25 -24.10
C ASN A 57 1.72 9.46 -22.60
N GLN A 58 1.03 10.42 -22.00
CA GLN A 58 1.29 10.85 -20.63
C GLN A 58 1.09 9.73 -19.61
N LEU A 59 0.06 8.90 -19.77
CA LEU A 59 -0.18 7.75 -18.87
C LEU A 59 0.97 6.75 -18.92
N ALA A 60 1.46 6.41 -20.10
CA ALA A 60 2.61 5.51 -20.27
C ALA A 60 3.89 6.08 -19.65
N CYS A 61 4.09 7.39 -19.73
CA CYS A 61 5.21 8.06 -19.08
C CYS A 61 5.07 8.01 -17.57
N TYR A 62 3.88 8.26 -17.00
CA TYR A 62 3.63 8.10 -15.56
C TYR A 62 3.90 6.68 -15.07
N GLN A 63 3.57 5.65 -15.85
CA GLN A 63 3.82 4.25 -15.50
C GLN A 63 5.31 3.89 -15.50
N LYS A 64 6.11 4.53 -16.37
CA LYS A 64 7.56 4.30 -16.50
C LYS A 64 8.41 5.29 -15.71
N ARG A 65 7.79 6.26 -15.05
CA ARG A 65 8.48 7.33 -14.35
C ARG A 65 9.49 6.85 -13.32
N TYR A 66 10.48 7.67 -13.09
CA TYR A 66 11.40 7.48 -11.98
C TYR A 66 10.82 8.09 -10.69
N GLY A 67 10.77 7.30 -9.62
CA GLY A 67 10.26 7.75 -8.32
C GLY A 67 8.74 7.70 -8.16
N GLY A 68 8.24 8.32 -7.10
CA GLY A 68 6.82 8.29 -6.74
C GLY A 68 5.99 9.41 -7.37
N TYR A 69 4.65 9.29 -7.31
CA TYR A 69 3.72 10.31 -7.79
C TYR A 69 3.82 11.65 -7.05
N TRP A 70 4.43 11.70 -5.87
CA TRP A 70 4.72 12.92 -5.13
C TRP A 70 5.59 13.94 -5.90
N ARG A 71 6.27 13.49 -6.95
CA ARG A 71 7.01 14.35 -7.88
C ARG A 71 6.10 15.15 -8.84
N PHE A 72 4.83 14.81 -8.89
CA PHE A 72 3.83 15.43 -9.75
C PHE A 72 2.69 16.01 -8.90
N PRO A 73 2.89 17.13 -8.19
CA PRO A 73 1.93 17.65 -7.20
C PRO A 73 0.59 18.09 -7.79
N SER A 74 0.50 18.30 -9.09
CA SER A 74 -0.75 18.62 -9.80
C SER A 74 -1.51 17.38 -10.26
N LEU A 75 -0.93 16.18 -10.12
CA LEU A 75 -1.58 14.92 -10.48
C LEU A 75 -2.65 14.57 -9.42
N LEU A 76 -3.86 14.29 -9.87
CA LEU A 76 -4.89 13.73 -9.02
C LEU A 76 -4.68 12.21 -8.92
N ASP A 77 -4.14 11.78 -7.78
CA ASP A 77 -3.76 10.39 -7.54
C ASP A 77 -4.90 9.61 -6.88
N PHE A 78 -5.43 8.62 -7.61
CA PHE A 78 -6.37 7.61 -7.10
C PHE A 78 -5.75 6.20 -6.97
N CYS A 79 -4.43 6.09 -7.18
CA CYS A 79 -3.72 4.81 -7.17
C CYS A 79 -3.20 4.45 -5.78
N TYR A 80 -2.64 5.43 -5.06
CA TYR A 80 -2.03 5.21 -3.75
C TYR A 80 -2.97 5.57 -2.61
N LEU A 81 -3.76 4.60 -2.20
CA LEU A 81 -4.72 4.71 -1.10
C LEU A 81 -3.99 4.59 0.25
N VAL A 82 -3.48 5.69 0.75
CA VAL A 82 -2.70 5.76 2.01
C VAL A 82 -3.28 6.84 2.90
N ASN A 83 -3.32 6.59 4.22
CA ASN A 83 -3.75 7.60 5.18
C ASN A 83 -2.80 8.81 5.19
N PRO A 84 -3.24 10.01 4.76
CA PRO A 84 -2.39 11.19 4.70
C PRO A 84 -2.11 11.81 6.08
N PHE A 85 -2.88 11.43 7.11
CA PHE A 85 -2.80 11.99 8.47
C PHE A 85 -1.85 11.20 9.38
N PHE A 86 -1.35 10.07 8.94
CA PHE A 86 -0.40 9.25 9.68
C PHE A 86 0.90 9.08 8.85
N PRO A 87 2.10 8.95 9.47
CA PRO A 87 2.42 8.94 10.90
C PRO A 87 2.23 10.31 11.58
N SER A 88 1.96 10.28 12.89
CA SER A 88 1.79 11.49 13.70
C SER A 88 3.07 12.35 13.73
N LEU A 89 2.93 13.65 14.04
CA LEU A 89 4.10 14.54 14.17
C LEU A 89 5.09 14.06 15.24
N LYS A 90 4.58 13.49 16.35
CA LYS A 90 5.41 12.90 17.39
C LYS A 90 6.26 11.76 16.84
N MET A 91 5.64 10.81 16.16
CA MET A 91 6.30 9.66 15.55
C MET A 91 7.35 10.09 14.50
N LYS A 92 7.01 11.05 13.63
CA LYS A 92 7.97 11.61 12.66
C LYS A 92 9.20 12.24 13.34
N LYS A 93 9.01 12.94 14.48
CA LYS A 93 10.11 13.50 15.25
C LYS A 93 10.98 12.41 15.87
N GLU A 94 10.38 11.37 16.44
CA GLU A 94 11.09 10.23 17.02
C GLU A 94 11.91 9.49 15.96
N MET A 95 11.32 9.23 14.78
CA MET A 95 12.04 8.60 13.66
C MET A 95 13.25 9.45 13.21
N ARG A 96 13.09 10.76 13.09
CA ARG A 96 14.19 11.67 12.72
C ARG A 96 15.31 11.68 13.78
N ALA A 97 14.95 11.68 15.06
CA ALA A 97 15.92 11.68 16.17
C ALA A 97 16.74 10.38 16.26
N ASN A 98 16.18 9.28 15.76
CA ASN A 98 16.81 7.95 15.78
C ASN A 98 17.22 7.46 14.38
N PHE A 99 17.21 8.33 13.38
CA PHE A 99 17.40 7.93 11.98
C PHE A 99 18.69 7.14 11.75
N ASP A 100 19.82 7.62 12.28
CA ASP A 100 21.12 7.00 12.09
C ASP A 100 21.16 5.59 12.70
N ILE A 101 20.58 5.41 13.89
CA ILE A 101 20.47 4.10 14.55
C ILE A 101 19.54 3.17 13.75
N LEU A 102 18.39 3.69 13.33
CA LEU A 102 17.41 2.91 12.54
C LEU A 102 17.96 2.46 11.18
N LEU A 103 18.91 3.22 10.64
CA LEU A 103 19.58 2.92 9.37
C LEU A 103 20.72 1.92 9.51
N SER A 104 21.51 2.03 10.58
CA SER A 104 22.79 1.31 10.73
C SER A 104 22.71 0.07 11.61
N GLU A 105 21.68 -0.05 12.47
CA GLU A 105 21.55 -1.15 13.42
C GLU A 105 20.53 -2.19 12.96
N TYR A 106 20.78 -3.46 13.32
CA TYR A 106 19.83 -4.52 13.03
C TYR A 106 18.49 -4.32 13.73
N PRO A 107 17.37 -4.49 13.03
CA PRO A 107 16.04 -4.37 13.63
C PRO A 107 15.72 -5.53 14.56
N SER A 108 14.70 -5.38 15.37
CA SER A 108 14.17 -6.48 16.19
C SER A 108 13.71 -7.64 15.31
N GLY A 109 13.95 -8.86 15.78
CA GLY A 109 13.53 -10.08 15.09
C GLY A 109 12.01 -10.25 15.04
N LEU A 110 11.52 -11.16 14.19
CA LEU A 110 10.10 -11.40 13.94
C LEU A 110 9.31 -11.72 15.21
N ASN A 111 9.90 -12.43 16.16
CA ASN A 111 9.23 -12.76 17.42
C ASN A 111 8.91 -11.52 18.26
N VAL A 112 9.80 -10.53 18.31
CA VAL A 112 9.54 -9.25 19.01
C VAL A 112 8.50 -8.45 18.25
N ASN A 113 8.57 -8.42 16.92
CA ASN A 113 7.58 -7.72 16.09
C ASN A 113 6.19 -8.34 16.28
N SER A 114 6.08 -9.67 16.29
CA SER A 114 4.83 -10.39 16.57
C SER A 114 4.24 -10.01 17.94
N LEU A 115 5.08 -9.97 18.98
CA LEU A 115 4.65 -9.57 20.32
C LEU A 115 4.14 -8.12 20.36
N LEU A 116 4.83 -7.19 19.70
CA LEU A 116 4.44 -5.78 19.67
C LEU A 116 3.13 -5.57 18.90
N ILE A 117 2.96 -6.25 17.77
CA ILE A 117 1.73 -6.23 16.99
C ILE A 117 0.57 -6.83 17.79
N ALA A 118 0.81 -7.99 18.44
CA ALA A 118 -0.19 -8.63 19.29
C ALA A 118 -0.66 -7.68 20.40
N LYS A 119 0.28 -7.02 21.10
CA LYS A 119 -0.05 -6.02 22.13
C LYS A 119 -0.85 -4.85 21.58
N TYR A 120 -0.50 -4.37 20.39
CA TYR A 120 -1.19 -3.24 19.78
C TYR A 120 -2.64 -3.56 19.43
N PHE A 121 -2.89 -4.73 18.88
CA PHE A 121 -4.24 -5.18 18.49
C PHE A 121 -5.00 -5.93 19.61
N GLY A 122 -4.39 -6.13 20.77
CA GLY A 122 -5.02 -6.89 21.88
C GLY A 122 -5.15 -8.38 21.62
N LEU A 123 -4.28 -8.95 20.78
CA LEU A 123 -4.30 -10.35 20.38
C LEU A 123 -3.32 -11.20 21.20
N ALA A 124 -3.59 -12.50 21.29
CA ALA A 124 -2.58 -13.46 21.71
C ALA A 124 -1.47 -13.56 20.63
N GLN A 125 -0.21 -13.58 21.04
CA GLN A 125 0.93 -13.58 20.12
C GLN A 125 0.90 -14.73 19.10
N GLN A 126 0.39 -15.87 19.49
CA GLN A 126 0.27 -17.07 18.64
C GLN A 126 -0.58 -16.86 17.37
N TYR A 127 -1.44 -15.85 17.35
CA TYR A 127 -2.27 -15.51 16.19
C TYR A 127 -1.61 -14.50 15.25
N VAL A 128 -0.39 -14.06 15.55
CA VAL A 128 0.25 -12.97 14.79
C VAL A 128 1.52 -13.43 14.09
N CYS A 129 1.54 -13.31 12.77
CA CYS A 129 2.70 -13.54 11.93
C CYS A 129 3.04 -12.26 11.15
N PRO A 130 4.11 -11.54 11.50
CA PRO A 130 4.57 -10.38 10.75
C PRO A 130 5.37 -10.80 9.51
N GLY A 131 5.23 -10.02 8.42
CA GLY A 131 5.99 -10.21 7.18
C GLY A 131 6.48 -8.87 6.61
N ASN A 132 7.33 -8.94 5.60
CA ASN A 132 7.85 -7.76 4.88
C ASN A 132 6.83 -7.25 3.87
N GLY A 133 5.74 -6.66 4.38
CA GLY A 133 4.58 -6.26 3.60
C GLY A 133 3.62 -7.41 3.32
N ALA A 134 2.42 -7.06 2.86
CA ALA A 134 1.38 -8.05 2.56
C ALA A 134 1.81 -9.01 1.44
N ALA A 135 2.60 -8.56 0.46
CA ALA A 135 3.02 -9.36 -0.68
C ALA A 135 3.80 -10.63 -0.30
N GLU A 136 4.63 -10.58 0.75
CA GLU A 136 5.34 -11.75 1.27
C GLU A 136 4.35 -12.75 1.90
N LEU A 137 3.43 -12.27 2.72
CA LEU A 137 2.41 -13.10 3.37
C LEU A 137 1.46 -13.71 2.34
N ILE A 138 1.03 -12.94 1.34
CA ILE A 138 0.20 -13.39 0.22
C ILE A 138 0.90 -14.50 -0.54
N LYS A 139 2.19 -14.30 -0.86
CA LYS A 139 2.99 -15.33 -1.54
C LYS A 139 2.99 -16.64 -0.76
N TYR A 140 3.30 -16.57 0.53
CA TYR A 140 3.34 -17.75 1.39
C TYR A 140 1.97 -18.46 1.44
N LEU A 141 0.90 -17.70 1.65
CA LEU A 141 -0.48 -18.25 1.69
C LEU A 141 -0.85 -18.95 0.38
N VAL A 142 -0.52 -18.35 -0.76
CA VAL A 142 -0.83 -18.91 -2.08
C VAL A 142 0.02 -20.15 -2.38
N ASP A 143 1.31 -20.13 -2.05
CA ASP A 143 2.21 -21.26 -2.27
C ASP A 143 1.79 -22.51 -1.45
N GLU A 144 1.19 -22.33 -0.27
CA GLU A 144 0.68 -23.41 0.59
C GLU A 144 -0.71 -23.94 0.16
N LEU A 145 -1.41 -23.26 -0.75
CA LEU A 145 -2.72 -23.70 -1.21
C LEU A 145 -2.64 -24.93 -2.11
N THR A 146 -3.26 -26.02 -1.69
CA THR A 146 -3.33 -27.29 -2.46
C THR A 146 -4.67 -27.42 -3.17
N GLY A 147 -5.05 -26.45 -4.01
CA GLY A 147 -6.34 -26.50 -4.72
C GLY A 147 -6.68 -25.17 -5.36
N CYS A 148 -7.96 -24.97 -5.69
CA CYS A 148 -8.43 -23.75 -6.31
C CYS A 148 -8.66 -22.63 -5.29
N LEU A 149 -8.38 -21.40 -5.71
CA LEU A 149 -8.71 -20.17 -4.97
C LEU A 149 -9.99 -19.56 -5.55
N GLY A 150 -11.01 -19.42 -4.73
CA GLY A 150 -12.20 -18.63 -5.04
C GLY A 150 -11.92 -17.15 -4.85
N VAL A 151 -12.22 -16.32 -5.83
CA VAL A 151 -12.03 -14.86 -5.79
C VAL A 151 -13.26 -14.13 -6.31
N VAL A 152 -13.44 -12.89 -5.90
CA VAL A 152 -14.43 -11.97 -6.47
C VAL A 152 -13.73 -11.04 -7.46
N TYR A 153 -14.24 -10.89 -8.69
CA TYR A 153 -13.71 -9.96 -9.68
C TYR A 153 -14.68 -8.77 -9.91
N PRO A 154 -14.12 -7.56 -10.13
CA PRO A 154 -12.71 -7.19 -10.12
C PRO A 154 -12.09 -7.30 -8.71
N THR A 155 -10.78 -7.56 -8.61
CA THR A 155 -10.09 -7.80 -7.33
C THR A 155 -8.71 -7.15 -7.29
N PHE A 156 -8.08 -7.19 -6.12
CA PHE A 156 -6.67 -6.90 -5.97
C PHE A 156 -5.83 -8.05 -6.52
N GLU A 157 -5.18 -7.82 -7.65
CA GLU A 157 -4.54 -8.84 -8.49
C GLU A 157 -3.35 -9.57 -7.84
N GLU A 158 -2.84 -9.09 -6.72
CA GLU A 158 -1.66 -9.70 -6.06
C GLU A 158 -1.90 -11.16 -5.65
N TYR A 159 -3.13 -11.53 -5.32
CA TYR A 159 -3.48 -12.92 -4.98
C TYR A 159 -3.62 -13.81 -6.23
N PRO A 160 -4.52 -13.51 -7.18
CA PRO A 160 -4.73 -14.39 -8.32
C PRO A 160 -3.53 -14.47 -9.26
N ASN A 161 -2.74 -13.40 -9.41
CA ASN A 161 -1.54 -13.38 -10.24
C ASN A 161 -0.43 -14.33 -9.77
N ARG A 162 -0.52 -14.82 -8.52
CA ARG A 162 0.40 -15.83 -7.98
C ARG A 162 -0.08 -17.26 -8.19
N MET A 163 -1.31 -17.43 -8.65
CA MET A 163 -1.90 -18.72 -8.97
C MET A 163 -1.78 -19.05 -10.46
N GLN A 164 -1.86 -20.34 -10.79
CA GLN A 164 -2.11 -20.75 -12.17
C GLN A 164 -3.55 -20.37 -12.53
N GLU A 165 -3.79 -19.90 -13.73
CA GLU A 165 -5.09 -19.38 -14.18
C GLU A 165 -6.23 -20.40 -14.03
N ASP A 166 -5.96 -21.68 -14.30
CA ASP A 166 -6.90 -22.79 -14.15
C ASP A 166 -7.25 -23.15 -12.71
N LYS A 167 -6.51 -22.60 -11.74
CA LYS A 167 -6.75 -22.74 -10.31
C LYS A 167 -7.48 -21.56 -9.66
N VAL A 168 -7.90 -20.59 -10.45
CA VAL A 168 -8.68 -19.44 -9.97
C VAL A 168 -10.14 -19.61 -10.38
N ILE A 169 -11.03 -19.66 -9.38
CA ILE A 169 -12.48 -19.71 -9.60
C ILE A 169 -13.07 -18.34 -9.27
N ALA A 170 -13.45 -17.61 -10.32
CA ALA A 170 -13.91 -16.23 -10.22
C ALA A 170 -15.43 -16.14 -10.03
N TYR A 171 -15.86 -15.42 -9.00
CA TYR A 171 -17.21 -14.87 -8.88
C TYR A 171 -17.21 -13.45 -9.43
N VAL A 172 -18.08 -13.17 -10.39
CA VAL A 172 -18.24 -11.83 -10.98
C VAL A 172 -19.65 -11.35 -10.71
N PRO A 173 -19.83 -10.32 -9.85
CA PRO A 173 -21.13 -9.71 -9.62
C PRO A 173 -21.71 -9.18 -10.93
N GLN A 174 -23.01 -9.46 -11.19
CA GLN A 174 -23.66 -9.10 -12.45
C GLN A 174 -24.36 -7.74 -12.43
N ASN A 175 -24.26 -7.03 -11.28
CA ASN A 175 -24.80 -5.69 -11.15
C ASN A 175 -23.76 -4.61 -11.50
N LYS A 176 -24.24 -3.37 -11.69
CA LYS A 176 -23.39 -2.25 -12.14
C LYS A 176 -22.42 -1.76 -11.05
N ASP A 177 -22.73 -2.00 -9.80
CA ASP A 177 -21.99 -1.49 -8.65
C ASP A 177 -21.01 -2.53 -8.10
N PHE A 178 -20.93 -3.71 -8.74
CA PHE A 178 -20.13 -4.84 -8.29
C PHE A 178 -20.38 -5.21 -6.82
N SER A 179 -21.59 -4.94 -6.33
CA SER A 179 -21.98 -5.28 -4.97
C SER A 179 -22.32 -6.77 -4.85
N TYR A 180 -22.01 -7.34 -3.70
CA TYR A 180 -22.26 -8.74 -3.36
C TYR A 180 -22.35 -8.91 -1.84
N THR A 181 -22.95 -10.00 -1.42
CA THR A 181 -23.17 -10.38 -0.01
C THR A 181 -22.43 -11.67 0.33
N ALA A 182 -22.35 -11.99 1.60
CA ALA A 182 -21.87 -13.30 2.06
C ALA A 182 -22.71 -14.45 1.49
N ASP A 183 -24.04 -14.28 1.43
CA ASP A 183 -24.96 -15.28 0.88
C ASP A 183 -24.73 -15.54 -0.61
N ASP A 184 -24.41 -14.51 -1.40
CA ASP A 184 -24.07 -14.68 -2.82
C ASP A 184 -22.81 -15.53 -2.98
N LEU A 185 -21.79 -15.28 -2.13
CA LEU A 185 -20.55 -16.06 -2.16
C LEU A 185 -20.81 -17.52 -1.72
N MET A 186 -21.56 -17.72 -0.65
CA MET A 186 -21.92 -19.06 -0.19
C MET A 186 -22.69 -19.83 -1.25
N ALA A 187 -23.67 -19.20 -1.91
CA ALA A 187 -24.45 -19.82 -2.97
C ALA A 187 -23.58 -20.19 -4.18
N PHE A 188 -22.68 -19.28 -4.58
CA PHE A 188 -21.80 -19.50 -5.73
C PHE A 188 -20.78 -20.61 -5.48
N PHE A 189 -20.13 -20.62 -4.31
CA PHE A 189 -19.10 -21.60 -3.97
C PHE A 189 -19.66 -22.91 -3.42
N ALA A 190 -20.97 -23.02 -3.10
CA ALA A 190 -21.57 -24.24 -2.60
C ALA A 190 -21.43 -25.45 -3.54
N VAL A 191 -21.36 -25.20 -4.85
CA VAL A 191 -21.30 -26.20 -5.92
C VAL A 191 -19.95 -26.23 -6.64
N ARG A 192 -18.94 -25.61 -6.07
CA ARG A 192 -17.59 -25.53 -6.64
C ARG A 192 -16.56 -25.97 -5.63
N GLU A 193 -15.57 -26.72 -6.08
CA GLU A 193 -14.47 -27.14 -5.22
C GLU A 193 -13.40 -26.07 -5.14
N VAL A 194 -13.25 -25.45 -3.97
CA VAL A 194 -12.20 -24.48 -3.64
C VAL A 194 -11.49 -24.88 -2.37
N ALA A 195 -10.18 -24.70 -2.33
CA ALA A 195 -9.39 -24.89 -1.11
C ALA A 195 -9.46 -23.66 -0.19
N ALA A 196 -9.56 -22.48 -0.80
CA ALA A 196 -9.73 -21.23 -0.07
C ALA A 196 -10.65 -20.27 -0.85
N ILE A 197 -11.27 -19.35 -0.11
CA ILE A 197 -11.99 -18.19 -0.66
C ILE A 197 -11.28 -16.94 -0.16
N LEU A 198 -10.93 -16.04 -1.09
CA LEU A 198 -10.42 -14.71 -0.81
C LEU A 198 -11.58 -13.72 -0.75
N LEU A 199 -11.64 -12.99 0.34
CA LEU A 199 -12.50 -11.82 0.52
C LEU A 199 -11.65 -10.61 0.86
N ILE A 200 -11.64 -9.59 0.00
CA ILE A 200 -11.06 -8.29 0.31
C ILE A 200 -12.16 -7.43 0.90
N ASN A 201 -12.01 -6.96 2.15
CA ASN A 201 -13.10 -6.30 2.86
C ASN A 201 -12.63 -5.11 3.73
N PRO A 202 -12.92 -3.87 3.37
CA PRO A 202 -13.59 -3.39 2.14
C PRO A 202 -12.88 -3.78 0.85
N ASP A 203 -13.66 -4.05 -0.18
CA ASP A 203 -13.16 -4.56 -1.46
C ASP A 203 -12.36 -3.51 -2.24
N ASN A 204 -11.35 -3.96 -2.93
CA ASN A 204 -10.54 -3.17 -3.83
C ASN A 204 -10.52 -3.86 -5.22
N PRO A 205 -11.14 -3.27 -6.27
CA PRO A 205 -11.44 -1.84 -6.42
C PRO A 205 -12.91 -1.43 -6.20
N SER A 206 -13.85 -2.35 -6.00
CA SER A 206 -15.30 -2.03 -6.02
C SER A 206 -15.77 -1.17 -4.83
N GLY A 207 -15.07 -1.23 -3.69
CA GLY A 207 -15.49 -0.58 -2.46
C GLY A 207 -16.64 -1.31 -1.72
N ASN A 208 -17.08 -2.48 -2.22
CA ASN A 208 -18.09 -3.29 -1.53
C ASN A 208 -17.64 -3.65 -0.11
N TYR A 209 -18.57 -3.62 0.83
CA TYR A 209 -18.27 -3.96 2.21
C TYR A 209 -19.30 -4.95 2.75
N ILE A 210 -18.82 -6.06 3.28
CA ILE A 210 -19.62 -7.06 3.99
C ILE A 210 -19.45 -6.82 5.48
N SER A 211 -20.56 -6.83 6.23
CA SER A 211 -20.53 -6.60 7.66
C SER A 211 -19.70 -7.68 8.40
N LYS A 212 -19.09 -7.30 9.53
CA LYS A 212 -18.35 -8.23 10.38
C LYS A 212 -19.15 -9.48 10.73
N VAL A 213 -20.45 -9.32 11.03
CA VAL A 213 -21.35 -10.44 11.38
C VAL A 213 -21.49 -11.39 10.20
N ASP A 214 -21.67 -10.88 9.01
CA ASP A 214 -21.85 -11.68 7.80
C ASP A 214 -20.52 -12.34 7.38
N VAL A 215 -19.36 -11.68 7.59
CA VAL A 215 -18.05 -12.31 7.36
C VAL A 215 -17.80 -13.46 8.34
N VAL A 216 -18.18 -13.31 9.62
CA VAL A 216 -18.11 -14.40 10.59
C VAL A 216 -19.06 -15.55 10.22
N HIS A 217 -20.26 -15.24 9.69
CA HIS A 217 -21.17 -16.26 9.16
C HIS A 217 -20.54 -17.00 7.97
N LEU A 218 -19.94 -16.29 7.04
CA LEU A 218 -19.19 -16.89 5.91
C LEU A 218 -18.02 -17.76 6.41
N ALA A 219 -17.28 -17.32 7.43
CA ALA A 219 -16.19 -18.09 8.01
C ALA A 219 -16.67 -19.44 8.62
N LYS A 220 -17.81 -19.44 9.29
CA LYS A 220 -18.44 -20.66 9.83
C LYS A 220 -18.89 -21.60 8.72
N TRP A 221 -19.53 -21.06 7.69
CA TRP A 221 -19.90 -21.84 6.51
C TRP A 221 -18.68 -22.46 5.81
N CYS A 222 -17.60 -21.68 5.63
CA CYS A 222 -16.33 -22.19 5.09
C CYS A 222 -15.74 -23.30 5.96
N LYS A 223 -15.81 -23.17 7.29
CA LYS A 223 -15.35 -24.18 8.23
C LYS A 223 -16.07 -25.50 8.03
N ASP A 224 -17.40 -25.48 7.90
CA ASP A 224 -18.22 -26.68 7.66
C ASP A 224 -17.89 -27.35 6.33
N LYS A 225 -17.46 -26.58 5.33
CA LYS A 225 -17.01 -27.05 4.01
C LYS A 225 -15.52 -27.44 3.97
N LYS A 226 -14.77 -27.24 5.06
CA LYS A 226 -13.30 -27.41 5.12
C LYS A 226 -12.55 -26.51 4.15
N VAL A 227 -13.06 -25.32 3.94
CA VAL A 227 -12.49 -24.28 3.09
C VAL A 227 -11.81 -23.22 3.98
N THR A 228 -10.63 -22.78 3.61
CA THR A 228 -9.98 -21.63 4.27
C THR A 228 -10.63 -20.34 3.79
N LEU A 229 -11.02 -19.46 4.71
CA LEU A 229 -11.42 -18.10 4.37
C LEU A 229 -10.24 -17.16 4.61
N VAL A 230 -9.74 -16.53 3.55
CA VAL A 230 -8.72 -15.48 3.63
C VAL A 230 -9.43 -14.13 3.50
N VAL A 231 -9.35 -13.30 4.55
CA VAL A 231 -9.92 -11.94 4.55
C VAL A 231 -8.80 -10.91 4.56
N ASP A 232 -8.73 -10.09 3.52
CA ASP A 232 -7.81 -8.97 3.47
C ASP A 232 -8.47 -7.71 4.05
N GLU A 233 -8.06 -7.34 5.25
CA GLU A 233 -8.53 -6.16 5.98
C GLU A 233 -7.63 -4.93 5.77
N SER A 234 -6.87 -4.85 4.69
CA SER A 234 -5.94 -3.72 4.46
C SER A 234 -6.65 -2.35 4.46
N PHE A 235 -7.94 -2.32 4.21
CA PHE A 235 -8.77 -1.11 4.17
C PHE A 235 -9.84 -1.01 5.25
N VAL A 236 -9.94 -1.96 6.18
CA VAL A 236 -11.01 -1.98 7.20
C VAL A 236 -11.01 -0.72 8.09
N ASP A 237 -9.84 -0.12 8.32
CA ASP A 237 -9.70 1.10 9.12
C ASP A 237 -10.31 2.35 8.44
N PHE A 238 -10.68 2.27 7.15
CA PHE A 238 -11.36 3.33 6.41
C PHE A 238 -12.87 3.13 6.32
N SER A 239 -13.39 2.02 6.86
CA SER A 239 -14.84 1.78 6.92
C SER A 239 -15.48 2.60 8.03
N GLU A 240 -16.80 2.82 7.92
CA GLU A 240 -17.57 3.40 9.02
C GLU A 240 -17.47 2.48 10.25
N GLN A 241 -17.33 3.07 11.45
CA GLN A 241 -17.17 2.34 12.72
C GLN A 241 -15.95 1.41 12.72
N SER A 242 -14.84 1.85 12.14
CA SER A 242 -13.62 1.05 11.90
C SER A 242 -13.11 0.24 13.10
N VAL A 243 -13.30 0.73 14.32
CA VAL A 243 -12.83 0.06 15.56
C VAL A 243 -13.57 -1.26 15.78
N ASP A 244 -14.85 -1.34 15.44
CA ASP A 244 -15.68 -2.52 15.68
C ASP A 244 -15.73 -3.47 14.46
N ASN A 245 -15.23 -3.04 13.32
CA ASN A 245 -15.36 -3.79 12.07
C ASN A 245 -14.27 -4.84 11.83
N THR A 246 -13.15 -4.78 12.55
CA THR A 246 -12.05 -5.74 12.37
C THR A 246 -12.40 -7.13 12.92
N LEU A 247 -11.94 -8.17 12.24
CA LEU A 247 -12.01 -9.57 12.70
C LEU A 247 -10.88 -9.94 13.68
N LEU A 248 -9.94 -9.00 13.90
CA LEU A 248 -8.77 -9.22 14.76
C LEU A 248 -9.18 -9.18 16.24
N THR A 249 -9.89 -10.19 16.71
CA THR A 249 -10.18 -10.45 18.10
C THR A 249 -9.87 -11.91 18.44
N ASN A 250 -9.44 -12.19 19.68
CA ASN A 250 -9.06 -13.54 20.08
C ASN A 250 -10.24 -14.51 19.93
N GLU A 251 -11.44 -14.09 20.28
CA GLU A 251 -12.66 -14.91 20.24
C GLU A 251 -12.96 -15.34 18.79
N ILE A 252 -12.92 -14.42 17.84
CA ILE A 252 -13.22 -14.74 16.43
C ILE A 252 -12.16 -15.69 15.86
N LEU A 253 -10.87 -15.43 16.13
CA LEU A 253 -9.78 -16.25 15.62
C LEU A 253 -9.76 -17.65 16.24
N GLU A 254 -10.08 -17.77 17.52
CA GLU A 254 -10.18 -19.05 18.22
C GLU A 254 -11.38 -19.89 17.75
N GLU A 255 -12.53 -19.25 17.54
CA GLU A 255 -13.74 -19.93 17.05
C GLU A 255 -13.63 -20.37 15.59
N ASN A 256 -12.82 -19.67 14.76
CA ASN A 256 -12.71 -19.90 13.34
C ASN A 256 -11.26 -20.19 12.90
N PRO A 257 -10.71 -21.38 13.21
CA PRO A 257 -9.32 -21.73 12.89
C PRO A 257 -9.03 -21.84 11.38
N ASN A 258 -10.06 -21.84 10.55
CA ASN A 258 -10.00 -21.77 9.09
C ASN A 258 -9.96 -20.33 8.56
N LEU A 259 -10.03 -19.32 9.42
CA LEU A 259 -9.97 -17.91 9.06
C LEU A 259 -8.53 -17.41 9.12
N VAL A 260 -8.08 -16.80 8.03
CA VAL A 260 -6.80 -16.08 7.94
C VAL A 260 -7.10 -14.62 7.64
N VAL A 261 -6.62 -13.71 8.47
CA VAL A 261 -6.78 -12.26 8.25
C VAL A 261 -5.44 -11.68 7.81
N VAL A 262 -5.42 -11.05 6.63
CA VAL A 262 -4.28 -10.31 6.12
C VAL A 262 -4.53 -8.82 6.34
N LYS A 263 -3.57 -8.10 6.91
CA LYS A 263 -3.68 -6.66 7.14
C LYS A 263 -2.38 -5.94 6.78
N SER A 264 -2.44 -5.11 5.75
CA SER A 264 -1.34 -4.22 5.40
C SER A 264 -1.35 -2.97 6.28
N ILE A 265 -0.32 -2.79 7.10
CA ILE A 265 -0.18 -1.57 7.91
C ILE A 265 0.20 -0.35 7.08
N SER A 266 0.69 -0.53 5.85
CA SER A 266 1.13 0.58 5.00
C SER A 266 0.00 1.51 4.59
N LYS A 267 -1.24 1.02 4.54
CA LYS A 267 -2.41 1.81 4.14
C LYS A 267 -2.87 2.73 5.27
N SER A 268 -3.23 2.13 6.39
CA SER A 268 -3.79 2.84 7.56
C SER A 268 -2.76 3.70 8.28
N TYR A 269 -1.52 3.23 8.33
CA TYR A 269 -0.44 3.90 9.08
C TYR A 269 0.54 4.67 8.20
N GLY A 270 0.27 4.85 6.90
CA GLY A 270 1.09 5.64 5.99
C GLY A 270 2.57 5.23 5.95
N ALA A 271 2.87 3.95 6.23
CA ALA A 271 4.22 3.44 6.42
C ALA A 271 4.74 2.72 5.16
N VAL A 272 4.40 3.20 3.97
CA VAL A 272 4.73 2.55 2.69
C VAL A 272 6.25 2.40 2.52
N SER A 273 7.01 3.43 2.83
CA SER A 273 8.47 3.43 2.69
C SER A 273 9.18 2.52 3.70
N TYR A 274 8.59 2.29 4.87
CA TYR A 274 9.16 1.43 5.89
C TYR A 274 9.19 -0.05 5.47
N THR A 275 8.18 -0.49 4.75
CA THR A 275 8.15 -1.85 4.18
C THR A 275 9.18 -2.03 3.06
N HIS A 276 9.49 -0.99 2.30
CA HIS A 276 10.51 -1.03 1.24
C HIS A 276 11.94 -1.05 1.78
N LEU A 277 12.25 -0.30 2.82
CA LEU A 277 13.57 -0.31 3.46
C LEU A 277 13.92 -1.70 4.02
N ARG A 278 12.96 -2.41 4.59
CA ARG A 278 13.17 -3.80 5.05
C ARG A 278 13.33 -4.81 3.91
N ALA A 279 12.67 -4.63 2.79
CA ALA A 279 12.86 -5.48 1.61
C ALA A 279 14.28 -5.37 1.04
N HIS A 280 14.93 -4.20 1.13
CA HIS A 280 16.32 -4.01 0.74
C HIS A 280 17.31 -4.69 1.68
N GLU A 281 17.05 -4.71 2.98
CA GLU A 281 17.88 -5.43 3.96
C GLU A 281 17.86 -6.95 3.72
N THR A 282 16.71 -7.52 3.35
CA THR A 282 16.59 -8.96 3.04
C THR A 282 17.25 -9.33 1.70
N ALA A 283 17.24 -8.47 0.70
CA ALA A 283 17.89 -8.70 -0.58
C ALA A 283 19.44 -8.61 -0.51
N ALA A 284 19.97 -7.87 0.47
CA ALA A 284 21.42 -7.79 0.70
C ALA A 284 21.99 -9.00 1.47
N ASN A 285 21.13 -9.81 2.08
CA ASN A 285 21.50 -11.00 2.86
C ASN A 285 21.19 -12.33 2.14
N LEU A 286 20.74 -12.29 0.88
CA LEU A 286 20.62 -13.42 -0.03
C LEU A 286 21.69 -13.36 -1.12
#